data_a176cf3d972f5c153e11929001e879ba
#
_entry.id   a176cf3d972f5c153e11929001e879ba
#
_cell.length_a   1.000
_cell.length_b   1.000
_cell.length_c   1.000
_cell.angle_alpha   90.00
_cell.angle_beta   90.00
_cell.angle_gamma   90.00
#
_symmetry.space_group_name_H-M   'P 1'
#
loop_
_entity.id
_entity.type
_entity.pdbx_description
1 polymer ?
#
loop_
_entity_poly.entity_id
_entity_poly.type
_entity_poly.pdbx_seq_one_letter_code
_entity_poly.pdbx_strand_id
1 'polypeptide(L)'
;MSAAEHNAGRDGALLMLGGGQTTIGDHVTLDTGPEQSHIFVAADARLVVGDSVVFGQGAAIAVMDQLEVGAQSSIGAFCMIADTDFHAVDDHHQAPVPRPIKIGERVSIGPWTVILPGTTIEDDVVVQAASVVSGTVSAGSIVGGVPARPLNTGDQPATLPSIVQTLFGLDHEPALAETTRSVKGWDSLGALRVLMAIEDILEVRINETELTGLETIGDWVDLVARTQGSAGPVSAGRASSAPQADHEPT
;
A
#
# COMPACT_ATOMS: atom_id res chain seq x y z
N MET A 1 14.99 -37.27 6.00
CA MET A 1 15.88 -36.37 6.74
C MET A 1 15.04 -35.22 7.25
N SER A 2 15.18 -34.95 8.53
CA SER A 2 14.37 -34.08 9.39
C SER A 2 14.07 -32.71 8.79
N ALA A 3 12.81 -32.27 8.90
CA ALA A 3 12.39 -30.91 8.67
C ALA A 3 13.24 -29.96 9.52
N ALA A 4 14.10 -29.19 8.89
CA ALA A 4 14.85 -28.17 9.57
C ALA A 4 13.90 -27.01 9.87
N GLU A 5 13.58 -26.83 11.15
CA GLU A 5 13.10 -25.56 11.68
C GLU A 5 14.24 -24.55 11.45
N HIS A 6 14.16 -23.80 10.34
CA HIS A 6 15.03 -22.66 10.15
C HIS A 6 14.46 -21.49 10.97
N ASN A 7 14.89 -21.42 12.20
CA ASN A 7 14.74 -20.24 13.04
C ASN A 7 15.75 -19.19 12.56
N ALA A 8 15.41 -18.45 11.53
CA ALA A 8 16.20 -17.35 11.01
C ALA A 8 15.82 -16.04 11.71
N GLY A 9 16.26 -15.88 12.93
CA GLY A 9 16.09 -14.60 13.63
C GLY A 9 16.47 -14.73 15.10
N ARG A 10 17.48 -13.99 15.52
CA ARG A 10 17.93 -13.94 16.92
C ARG A 10 16.94 -13.19 17.75
N ASP A 11 15.71 -13.14 17.73
CA ASP A 11 14.78 -12.53 18.68
C ASP A 11 13.30 -12.89 18.44
N GLY A 12 12.99 -14.07 17.82
CA GLY A 12 11.61 -14.54 17.73
C GLY A 12 10.71 -13.77 16.74
N ALA A 13 11.27 -12.93 15.89
CA ALA A 13 10.50 -12.10 14.96
C ALA A 13 9.91 -12.87 13.76
N LEU A 14 10.44 -14.04 13.42
CA LEU A 14 9.97 -14.88 12.33
C LEU A 14 9.76 -16.31 12.76
N LEU A 15 8.56 -16.84 12.54
CA LEU A 15 8.26 -18.25 12.61
C LEU A 15 8.10 -18.81 11.19
N MET A 16 9.06 -19.61 10.74
CA MET A 16 8.97 -20.32 9.46
C MET A 16 8.53 -21.76 9.72
N LEU A 17 7.44 -22.17 9.07
CA LEU A 17 6.81 -23.48 9.22
C LEU A 17 6.72 -24.18 7.87
N GLY A 18 6.75 -25.51 7.88
CA GLY A 18 6.57 -26.33 6.68
C GLY A 18 7.87 -26.96 6.19
N GLY A 19 7.79 -27.73 5.09
CA GLY A 19 8.90 -28.53 4.55
C GLY A 19 9.27 -28.16 3.11
N GLY A 20 8.73 -27.05 2.57
CA GLY A 20 8.94 -26.64 1.19
C GLY A 20 10.33 -26.07 0.89
N GLN A 21 10.58 -25.83 -0.38
CA GLN A 21 11.84 -25.26 -0.84
C GLN A 21 11.86 -23.75 -0.59
N THR A 22 12.90 -23.28 0.09
CA THR A 22 13.06 -21.85 0.41
C THR A 22 14.43 -21.40 -0.08
N THR A 23 14.45 -20.32 -0.86
CA THR A 23 15.65 -19.60 -1.27
C THR A 23 15.54 -18.17 -0.79
N ILE A 24 16.49 -17.71 0.03
CA ILE A 24 16.51 -16.35 0.58
C ILE A 24 17.82 -15.70 0.16
N GLY A 25 17.72 -14.54 -0.44
CA GLY A 25 18.86 -13.72 -0.87
C GLY A 25 19.61 -13.06 0.28
N ASP A 26 20.62 -12.28 -0.07
CA ASP A 26 21.44 -11.57 0.90
C ASP A 26 20.73 -10.33 1.46
N HIS A 27 21.06 -9.94 2.69
CA HIS A 27 20.53 -8.74 3.36
C HIS A 27 19.01 -8.67 3.50
N VAL A 28 18.32 -9.82 3.51
CA VAL A 28 16.90 -9.87 3.84
C VAL A 28 16.71 -9.52 5.30
N THR A 29 15.84 -8.56 5.60
CA THR A 29 15.58 -8.08 6.95
C THR A 29 14.13 -8.28 7.35
N LEU A 30 13.92 -8.52 8.63
CA LEU A 30 12.63 -8.61 9.28
C LEU A 30 12.54 -7.52 10.34
N ASP A 31 11.48 -6.76 10.29
CA ASP A 31 11.21 -5.78 11.35
C ASP A 31 10.91 -6.52 12.66
N THR A 32 11.68 -6.20 13.69
CA THR A 32 11.64 -6.84 15.01
C THR A 32 10.64 -6.18 15.95
N GLY A 33 9.48 -5.74 15.45
CA GLY A 33 8.41 -5.25 16.30
C GLY A 33 7.86 -6.33 17.25
N PRO A 34 6.89 -5.98 18.12
CA PRO A 34 6.34 -6.91 19.11
C PRO A 34 5.55 -8.07 18.49
N GLU A 35 5.12 -7.93 17.24
CA GLU A 35 4.29 -8.93 16.57
C GLU A 35 5.14 -9.82 15.65
N GLN A 36 5.08 -11.13 15.92
CA GLN A 36 5.80 -12.13 15.15
C GLN A 36 5.22 -12.29 13.74
N SER A 37 6.09 -12.35 12.72
CA SER A 37 5.72 -12.72 11.37
C SER A 37 5.69 -14.24 11.19
N HIS A 38 4.73 -14.74 10.43
CA HIS A 38 4.53 -16.16 10.18
C HIS A 38 4.66 -16.45 8.69
N ILE A 39 5.58 -17.35 8.33
CA ILE A 39 5.73 -17.83 6.96
C ILE A 39 5.52 -19.34 6.97
N PHE A 40 4.51 -19.81 6.25
CA PHE A 40 4.27 -21.22 6.01
C PHE A 40 4.58 -21.57 4.56
N VAL A 41 5.40 -22.60 4.34
CA VAL A 41 5.72 -23.12 3.02
C VAL A 41 5.39 -24.61 2.99
N ALA A 42 4.39 -25.02 2.22
CA ALA A 42 3.98 -26.42 2.10
C ALA A 42 5.11 -27.29 1.54
N ALA A 43 5.05 -28.60 1.79
CA ALA A 43 6.16 -29.53 1.47
C ALA A 43 6.62 -29.51 0.00
N ASP A 44 5.68 -29.33 -0.92
CA ASP A 44 5.94 -29.29 -2.36
C ASP A 44 5.99 -27.86 -2.93
N ALA A 45 5.88 -26.85 -2.06
CA ALA A 45 5.84 -25.44 -2.43
C ALA A 45 7.24 -24.82 -2.48
N ARG A 46 7.32 -23.67 -3.16
CA ARG A 46 8.56 -22.91 -3.33
C ARG A 46 8.40 -21.45 -2.94
N LEU A 47 9.26 -20.97 -2.03
CA LEU A 47 9.43 -19.57 -1.69
C LEU A 47 10.79 -19.08 -2.20
N VAL A 48 10.78 -18.00 -2.97
CA VAL A 48 12.01 -17.30 -3.41
C VAL A 48 11.93 -15.86 -2.97
N VAL A 49 12.94 -15.42 -2.22
CA VAL A 49 13.08 -14.03 -1.77
C VAL A 49 14.41 -13.50 -2.28
N GLY A 50 14.37 -12.42 -3.01
CA GLY A 50 15.55 -11.73 -3.55
C GLY A 50 16.35 -10.99 -2.48
N ASP A 51 17.45 -10.36 -2.92
CA ASP A 51 18.35 -9.61 -2.05
C ASP A 51 17.69 -8.33 -1.50
N SER A 52 18.07 -7.96 -0.29
CA SER A 52 17.65 -6.68 0.35
C SER A 52 16.13 -6.51 0.47
N VAL A 53 15.38 -7.60 0.60
CA VAL A 53 13.94 -7.55 0.88
C VAL A 53 13.71 -7.27 2.35
N VAL A 54 12.73 -6.41 2.63
CA VAL A 54 12.32 -6.05 4.01
C VAL A 54 10.91 -6.56 4.27
N PHE A 55 10.72 -7.30 5.37
CA PHE A 55 9.41 -7.69 5.87
C PHE A 55 9.09 -6.92 7.15
N GLY A 56 7.95 -6.24 7.16
CA GLY A 56 7.40 -5.61 8.37
C GLY A 56 6.88 -6.65 9.36
N GLN A 57 6.73 -6.23 10.62
CA GLN A 57 6.23 -7.09 11.70
C GLN A 57 4.84 -7.64 11.41
N GLY A 58 4.51 -8.81 11.97
CA GLY A 58 3.16 -9.39 11.91
C GLY A 58 2.71 -9.82 10.50
N ALA A 59 3.62 -9.94 9.54
CA ALA A 59 3.29 -10.42 8.22
C ALA A 59 2.87 -11.91 8.26
N ALA A 60 1.78 -12.26 7.57
CA ALA A 60 1.27 -13.62 7.44
C ALA A 60 1.41 -14.09 5.98
N ILE A 61 2.30 -15.05 5.74
CA ILE A 61 2.60 -15.55 4.41
C ILE A 61 2.31 -17.05 4.35
N ALA A 62 1.48 -17.47 3.39
CA ALA A 62 1.18 -18.87 3.15
C ALA A 62 1.46 -19.24 1.70
N VAL A 63 2.35 -20.20 1.49
CA VAL A 63 2.79 -20.68 0.18
C VAL A 63 2.43 -22.15 0.04
N MET A 64 1.48 -22.43 -0.84
CA MET A 64 1.02 -23.80 -1.16
C MET A 64 1.54 -24.29 -2.50
N ASP A 65 1.95 -23.38 -3.39
CA ASP A 65 2.58 -23.65 -4.69
C ASP A 65 3.86 -22.80 -4.84
N GLN A 66 3.72 -21.48 -5.12
CA GLN A 66 4.88 -20.64 -5.35
C GLN A 66 4.65 -19.18 -4.98
N LEU A 67 5.62 -18.62 -4.26
CA LEU A 67 5.76 -17.18 -4.05
C LEU A 67 7.17 -16.73 -4.43
N GLU A 68 7.25 -15.73 -5.30
CA GLU A 68 8.49 -15.02 -5.62
C GLU A 68 8.39 -13.57 -5.18
N VAL A 69 9.43 -13.09 -4.48
CA VAL A 69 9.58 -11.68 -4.08
C VAL A 69 10.91 -11.19 -4.64
N GLY A 70 10.86 -10.24 -5.55
CA GLY A 70 12.02 -9.64 -6.20
C GLY A 70 12.86 -8.79 -5.25
N ALA A 71 14.11 -8.57 -5.65
CA ALA A 71 15.10 -7.85 -4.85
C ALA A 71 14.66 -6.40 -4.54
N GLN A 72 15.15 -5.87 -3.40
CA GLN A 72 14.92 -4.49 -2.95
C GLN A 72 13.45 -4.15 -2.71
N SER A 73 12.59 -5.16 -2.55
CA SER A 73 11.16 -4.96 -2.27
C SER A 73 10.89 -4.88 -0.76
N SER A 74 9.84 -4.16 -0.39
CA SER A 74 9.39 -4.01 0.99
C SER A 74 7.95 -4.45 1.17
N ILE A 75 7.73 -5.33 2.14
CA ILE A 75 6.41 -5.81 2.55
C ILE A 75 6.09 -5.16 3.87
N GLY A 76 5.06 -4.31 3.90
CA GLY A 76 4.66 -3.58 5.09
C GLY A 76 4.18 -4.48 6.23
N ALA A 77 4.04 -3.88 7.41
CA ALA A 77 3.57 -4.60 8.59
C ALA A 77 2.14 -5.14 8.41
N PHE A 78 1.85 -6.29 9.00
CA PHE A 78 0.53 -6.93 9.00
C PHE A 78 -0.04 -7.23 7.61
N CYS A 79 0.82 -7.37 6.61
CA CYS A 79 0.40 -7.84 5.30
C CYS A 79 0.05 -9.31 5.32
N MET A 80 -0.95 -9.69 4.52
CA MET A 80 -1.29 -11.09 4.26
C MET A 80 -1.01 -11.42 2.80
N ILE A 81 -0.19 -12.45 2.55
CA ILE A 81 0.15 -12.95 1.23
C ILE A 81 -0.14 -14.44 1.19
N ALA A 82 -1.08 -14.87 0.37
CA ALA A 82 -1.41 -16.28 0.26
C ALA A 82 -1.70 -16.64 -1.20
N ASP A 83 -1.05 -17.69 -1.69
CA ASP A 83 -1.28 -18.23 -3.05
C ASP A 83 -2.47 -19.21 -3.10
N THR A 84 -3.23 -19.30 -2.02
CA THR A 84 -4.36 -20.19 -1.85
C THR A 84 -5.53 -19.50 -1.16
N ASP A 85 -6.74 -19.91 -1.51
CA ASP A 85 -7.97 -19.55 -0.82
C ASP A 85 -8.26 -20.46 0.39
N PHE A 86 -7.38 -21.41 0.72
CA PHE A 86 -7.48 -22.45 1.76
C PHE A 86 -8.65 -23.43 1.59
N HIS A 87 -9.62 -23.12 0.75
CA HIS A 87 -10.74 -23.99 0.32
C HIS A 87 -11.23 -23.52 -1.05
N ALA A 88 -11.88 -24.39 -1.81
CA ALA A 88 -12.50 -23.97 -3.06
C ALA A 88 -13.67 -23.02 -2.75
N VAL A 89 -13.77 -21.92 -3.52
CA VAL A 89 -14.79 -20.87 -3.29
C VAL A 89 -16.19 -21.38 -3.52
N ASP A 90 -16.36 -22.26 -4.53
CA ASP A 90 -17.65 -22.80 -4.96
C ASP A 90 -18.06 -24.06 -4.19
N ASP A 91 -17.10 -24.80 -3.64
CA ASP A 91 -17.34 -26.04 -2.90
C ASP A 91 -16.28 -26.22 -1.81
N HIS A 92 -16.65 -25.95 -0.56
CA HIS A 92 -15.75 -26.08 0.61
C HIS A 92 -15.25 -27.51 0.88
N HIS A 93 -15.78 -28.52 0.18
CA HIS A 93 -15.31 -29.91 0.29
C HIS A 93 -14.19 -30.24 -0.71
N GLN A 94 -13.94 -29.37 -1.68
CA GLN A 94 -12.85 -29.53 -2.62
C GLN A 94 -11.57 -28.88 -2.11
N ALA A 95 -10.43 -29.50 -2.40
CA ALA A 95 -9.14 -28.89 -2.13
C ALA A 95 -8.98 -27.61 -2.95
N PRO A 96 -8.42 -26.53 -2.38
CA PRO A 96 -8.13 -25.33 -3.12
C PRO A 96 -7.08 -25.61 -4.19
N VAL A 97 -7.17 -24.87 -5.30
CA VAL A 97 -6.13 -24.87 -6.33
C VAL A 97 -5.25 -23.65 -6.10
N PRO A 98 -4.02 -23.82 -5.61
CA PRO A 98 -3.10 -22.70 -5.42
C PRO A 98 -2.79 -22.01 -6.75
N ARG A 99 -2.56 -20.71 -6.71
CA ARG A 99 -2.19 -19.91 -7.86
C ARG A 99 -0.95 -19.08 -7.51
N PRO A 100 0.18 -19.31 -8.18
CA PRO A 100 1.44 -18.65 -7.88
C PRO A 100 1.32 -17.14 -7.78
N ILE A 101 2.07 -16.55 -6.83
CA ILE A 101 2.19 -15.12 -6.66
C ILE A 101 3.59 -14.69 -7.05
N LYS A 102 3.66 -13.62 -7.85
CA LYS A 102 4.93 -12.98 -8.20
C LYS A 102 4.91 -11.52 -7.81
N ILE A 103 5.91 -11.12 -7.06
CA ILE A 103 6.20 -9.72 -6.71
C ILE A 103 7.56 -9.39 -7.32
N GLY A 104 7.61 -8.36 -8.14
CA GLY A 104 8.79 -7.89 -8.86
C GLY A 104 9.83 -7.25 -7.96
N GLU A 105 10.82 -6.60 -8.58
CA GLU A 105 11.88 -5.88 -7.89
C GLU A 105 11.43 -4.47 -7.50
N ARG A 106 11.99 -3.91 -6.42
CA ARG A 106 11.74 -2.53 -5.94
C ARG A 106 10.26 -2.22 -5.71
N VAL A 107 9.49 -3.25 -5.37
CA VAL A 107 8.07 -3.11 -5.05
C VAL A 107 7.92 -2.66 -3.60
N SER A 108 7.07 -1.65 -3.37
CA SER A 108 6.72 -1.20 -2.02
C SER A 108 5.27 -1.55 -1.72
N ILE A 109 5.04 -2.42 -0.74
CA ILE A 109 3.70 -2.83 -0.29
C ILE A 109 3.43 -2.20 1.07
N GLY A 110 2.42 -1.31 1.12
CA GLY A 110 2.00 -0.65 2.34
C GLY A 110 1.42 -1.63 3.38
N PRO A 111 1.42 -1.26 4.67
CA PRO A 111 0.93 -2.11 5.75
C PRO A 111 -0.55 -2.48 5.59
N TRP A 112 -0.94 -3.61 6.20
CA TRP A 112 -2.33 -4.12 6.18
C TRP A 112 -2.84 -4.50 4.79
N THR A 113 -1.95 -4.70 3.82
CA THR A 113 -2.31 -5.09 2.46
C THR A 113 -2.52 -6.60 2.37
N VAL A 114 -3.50 -7.01 1.56
CA VAL A 114 -3.78 -8.41 1.23
C VAL A 114 -3.44 -8.66 -0.23
N ILE A 115 -2.56 -9.64 -0.49
CA ILE A 115 -2.23 -10.10 -1.84
C ILE A 115 -2.93 -11.43 -2.07
N LEU A 116 -3.82 -11.46 -3.06
CA LEU A 116 -4.66 -12.61 -3.37
C LEU A 116 -3.95 -13.61 -4.30
N PRO A 117 -4.40 -14.88 -4.33
CA PRO A 117 -3.83 -15.92 -5.17
C PRO A 117 -3.79 -15.56 -6.66
N GLY A 118 -2.68 -15.88 -7.34
CA GLY A 118 -2.48 -15.60 -8.76
C GLY A 118 -2.11 -14.16 -9.10
N THR A 119 -1.79 -13.35 -8.09
CA THR A 119 -1.38 -11.95 -8.29
C THR A 119 0.02 -11.88 -8.88
N THR A 120 0.20 -11.02 -9.88
CA THR A 120 1.51 -10.62 -10.40
C THR A 120 1.66 -9.12 -10.21
N ILE A 121 2.66 -8.71 -9.44
CA ILE A 121 3.04 -7.31 -9.28
C ILE A 121 4.38 -7.14 -10.01
N GLU A 122 4.41 -6.30 -11.02
CA GLU A 122 5.64 -6.04 -11.77
C GLU A 122 6.59 -5.09 -11.01
N ASP A 123 7.74 -4.77 -11.59
CA ASP A 123 8.77 -3.97 -10.93
C ASP A 123 8.34 -2.52 -10.64
N ASP A 124 8.97 -1.90 -9.63
CA ASP A 124 8.79 -0.48 -9.30
C ASP A 124 7.34 -0.08 -8.92
N VAL A 125 6.52 -1.04 -8.49
CA VAL A 125 5.12 -0.79 -8.09
C VAL A 125 5.04 -0.33 -6.64
N VAL A 126 4.16 0.62 -6.38
CA VAL A 126 3.77 1.04 -5.02
C VAL A 126 2.33 0.61 -4.75
N VAL A 127 2.12 -0.19 -3.72
CA VAL A 127 0.79 -0.56 -3.22
C VAL A 127 0.52 0.21 -1.94
N GLN A 128 -0.55 1.01 -1.93
CA GLN A 128 -0.93 1.75 -0.72
C GLN A 128 -1.39 0.83 0.40
N ALA A 129 -1.31 1.34 1.63
CA ALA A 129 -1.77 0.62 2.82
C ALA A 129 -3.24 0.19 2.73
N ALA A 130 -3.60 -0.89 3.43
CA ALA A 130 -4.95 -1.43 3.54
C ALA A 130 -5.61 -1.74 2.18
N SER A 131 -4.83 -2.16 1.20
CA SER A 131 -5.29 -2.53 -0.13
C SER A 131 -5.53 -4.04 -0.26
N VAL A 132 -6.40 -4.44 -1.19
CA VAL A 132 -6.58 -5.84 -1.61
C VAL A 132 -6.20 -5.95 -3.08
N VAL A 133 -5.08 -6.62 -3.35
CA VAL A 133 -4.48 -6.72 -4.70
C VAL A 133 -4.79 -8.07 -5.32
N SER A 134 -5.24 -8.06 -6.58
CA SER A 134 -5.48 -9.25 -7.39
C SER A 134 -5.16 -9.00 -8.86
N GLY A 135 -4.83 -10.07 -9.60
CA GLY A 135 -4.50 -9.99 -11.02
C GLY A 135 -3.12 -9.38 -11.27
N THR A 136 -2.94 -8.71 -12.40
CA THR A 136 -1.65 -8.13 -12.79
C THR A 136 -1.62 -6.63 -12.54
N VAL A 137 -0.57 -6.18 -11.85
CA VAL A 137 -0.27 -4.75 -11.62
C VAL A 137 0.97 -4.40 -12.44
N SER A 138 0.81 -3.46 -13.37
CA SER A 138 1.88 -3.09 -14.30
C SER A 138 2.99 -2.30 -13.61
N ALA A 139 4.21 -2.45 -14.14
CA ALA A 139 5.41 -1.82 -13.63
C ALA A 139 5.27 -0.29 -13.47
N GLY A 140 5.88 0.24 -12.42
CA GLY A 140 5.89 1.67 -12.11
C GLY A 140 4.53 2.23 -11.67
N SER A 141 3.51 1.38 -11.50
CA SER A 141 2.18 1.83 -11.08
C SER A 141 2.12 2.10 -9.58
N ILE A 142 1.28 3.05 -9.22
CA ILE A 142 0.80 3.18 -7.83
C ILE A 142 -0.64 2.68 -7.79
N VAL A 143 -0.93 1.74 -6.90
CA VAL A 143 -2.27 1.15 -6.77
C VAL A 143 -2.75 1.20 -5.32
N GLY A 144 -4.07 1.25 -5.13
CA GLY A 144 -4.65 1.24 -3.79
C GLY A 144 -6.14 0.91 -3.77
N GLY A 145 -6.66 0.63 -2.58
CA GLY A 145 -8.08 0.37 -2.34
C GLY A 145 -8.48 -1.12 -2.31
N VAL A 146 -9.80 -1.38 -2.20
CA VAL A 146 -10.42 -2.72 -2.09
C VAL A 146 -11.57 -2.84 -3.09
N PRO A 147 -11.37 -3.48 -4.25
CA PRO A 147 -10.10 -3.99 -4.79
C PRO A 147 -9.13 -2.87 -5.19
N ALA A 148 -7.83 -3.17 -5.19
CA ALA A 148 -6.81 -2.20 -5.59
C ALA A 148 -6.97 -1.80 -7.07
N ARG A 149 -6.87 -0.52 -7.33
CA ARG A 149 -6.91 0.08 -8.67
C ARG A 149 -5.73 1.01 -8.85
N PRO A 150 -5.28 1.24 -10.10
CA PRO A 150 -4.28 2.25 -10.36
C PRO A 150 -4.73 3.60 -9.79
N LEU A 151 -3.88 4.19 -8.98
CA LEU A 151 -4.01 5.57 -8.58
C LEU A 151 -3.30 6.37 -9.67
N ASN A 152 -4.03 7.22 -10.36
CA ASN A 152 -3.48 8.00 -11.47
C ASN A 152 -2.32 8.88 -10.95
N THR A 153 -1.11 8.35 -11.07
CA THR A 153 0.15 9.10 -10.94
C THR A 153 0.80 9.27 -12.32
N GLY A 154 -0.01 9.14 -13.38
CA GLY A 154 0.42 9.56 -14.71
C GLY A 154 0.82 11.03 -14.68
N ASP A 155 1.75 11.46 -15.56
CA ASP A 155 2.32 12.81 -15.74
C ASP A 155 1.33 14.02 -15.76
N GLN A 156 0.08 13.78 -15.45
CA GLN A 156 -0.93 14.78 -15.12
C GLN A 156 -1.02 14.90 -13.59
N PRO A 157 -0.87 16.10 -13.04
CA PRO A 157 -1.11 16.31 -11.60
C PRO A 157 -2.50 15.78 -11.27
N ALA A 158 -2.62 15.04 -10.15
CA ALA A 158 -3.89 14.48 -9.72
C ALA A 158 -4.95 15.59 -9.74
N THR A 159 -6.00 15.40 -10.52
CA THR A 159 -7.10 16.34 -10.59
C THR A 159 -8.19 15.94 -9.60
N LEU A 160 -8.97 16.88 -9.12
CA LEU A 160 -10.08 16.57 -8.23
C LEU A 160 -11.07 15.56 -8.87
N PRO A 161 -11.44 15.66 -10.16
CA PRO A 161 -12.27 14.62 -10.80
C PRO A 161 -11.67 13.23 -10.76
N SER A 162 -10.34 13.08 -10.96
CA SER A 162 -9.68 11.78 -10.89
C SER A 162 -9.64 11.21 -9.46
N ILE A 163 -9.48 12.06 -8.45
CA ILE A 163 -9.58 11.68 -7.04
C ILE A 163 -11.00 11.18 -6.73
N VAL A 164 -12.02 11.91 -7.17
CA VAL A 164 -13.43 11.53 -6.98
C VAL A 164 -13.74 10.21 -7.66
N GLN A 165 -13.32 10.03 -8.92
CA GLN A 165 -13.47 8.78 -9.65
C GLN A 165 -12.93 7.60 -8.84
N THR A 166 -11.72 7.74 -8.33
CA THR A 166 -11.04 6.69 -7.55
C THR A 166 -11.75 6.40 -6.23
N LEU A 167 -12.11 7.43 -5.47
CA LEU A 167 -12.74 7.29 -4.16
C LEU A 167 -14.12 6.62 -4.19
N PHE A 168 -14.89 6.88 -5.23
CA PHE A 168 -16.26 6.36 -5.38
C PHE A 168 -16.37 5.20 -6.36
N GLY A 169 -15.24 4.79 -6.99
CA GLY A 169 -15.20 3.67 -7.93
C GLY A 169 -16.06 3.92 -9.19
N LEU A 170 -15.99 5.14 -9.72
CA LEU A 170 -16.76 5.52 -10.92
C LEU A 170 -16.09 4.96 -12.17
N ASP A 171 -16.90 4.59 -13.16
CA ASP A 171 -16.41 4.07 -14.44
C ASP A 171 -15.68 5.14 -15.29
N HIS A 172 -15.91 6.44 -14.99
CA HIS A 172 -15.30 7.59 -15.65
C HIS A 172 -15.15 8.76 -14.69
N GLU A 173 -14.29 9.71 -15.03
CA GLU A 173 -14.16 10.95 -14.28
C GLU A 173 -15.47 11.76 -14.34
N PRO A 174 -15.98 12.26 -13.20
CA PRO A 174 -17.18 13.08 -13.19
C PRO A 174 -16.93 14.42 -13.89
N ALA A 175 -17.92 14.89 -14.63
CA ALA A 175 -17.85 16.20 -15.29
C ALA A 175 -17.89 17.34 -14.25
N LEU A 176 -17.25 18.47 -14.56
CA LEU A 176 -17.24 19.63 -13.66
C LEU A 176 -18.64 20.18 -13.33
N ALA A 177 -19.56 20.07 -14.28
CA ALA A 177 -20.96 20.47 -14.09
C ALA A 177 -21.81 19.43 -13.33
N GLU A 178 -21.24 18.25 -13.05
CA GLU A 178 -21.94 17.20 -12.34
C GLU A 178 -22.11 17.60 -10.87
N THR A 179 -23.31 17.35 -10.32
CA THR A 179 -23.60 17.69 -8.94
C THR A 179 -23.05 16.61 -8.01
N THR A 180 -22.59 17.00 -6.84
CA THR A 180 -22.13 16.05 -5.81
C THR A 180 -23.20 15.04 -5.42
N ARG A 181 -24.48 15.40 -5.54
CA ARG A 181 -25.63 14.52 -5.26
C ARG A 181 -25.82 13.41 -6.27
N SER A 182 -25.34 13.56 -7.51
CA SER A 182 -25.42 12.53 -8.55
C SER A 182 -24.32 11.47 -8.41
N VAL A 183 -23.25 11.78 -7.70
CA VAL A 183 -22.17 10.83 -7.41
C VAL A 183 -22.60 9.87 -6.31
N LYS A 184 -22.77 8.59 -6.67
CA LYS A 184 -23.20 7.56 -5.71
C LYS A 184 -22.19 7.43 -4.56
N GLY A 185 -22.68 7.62 -3.33
CA GLY A 185 -21.85 7.56 -2.13
C GLY A 185 -21.30 8.92 -1.68
N TRP A 186 -21.61 10.01 -2.37
CA TRP A 186 -21.29 11.35 -1.92
C TRP A 186 -22.34 11.86 -0.92
N ASP A 187 -22.25 11.40 0.30
CA ASP A 187 -22.94 11.91 1.46
C ASP A 187 -21.98 12.75 2.33
N SER A 188 -22.36 13.11 3.52
CA SER A 188 -21.50 13.87 4.43
C SER A 188 -20.17 13.17 4.73
N LEU A 189 -20.18 11.84 4.82
CA LEU A 189 -18.96 11.05 5.00
C LEU A 189 -18.13 11.00 3.71
N GLY A 190 -18.79 10.89 2.56
CA GLY A 190 -18.16 10.96 1.24
C GLY A 190 -17.45 12.29 1.02
N ALA A 191 -18.10 13.42 1.36
CA ALA A 191 -17.49 14.74 1.29
C ALA A 191 -16.25 14.87 2.18
N LEU A 192 -16.29 14.33 3.40
CA LEU A 192 -15.13 14.29 4.30
C LEU A 192 -13.98 13.47 3.72
N ARG A 193 -14.29 12.32 3.11
CA ARG A 193 -13.27 11.48 2.45
C ARG A 193 -12.61 12.20 1.27
N VAL A 194 -13.38 12.93 0.48
CA VAL A 194 -12.86 13.77 -0.62
C VAL A 194 -11.97 14.87 -0.07
N LEU A 195 -12.38 15.56 0.99
CA LEU A 195 -11.58 16.61 1.64
C LEU A 195 -10.23 16.06 2.10
N MET A 196 -10.24 14.96 2.86
CA MET A 196 -9.00 14.33 3.34
C MET A 196 -8.08 13.90 2.19
N ALA A 197 -8.64 13.33 1.12
CA ALA A 197 -7.87 12.91 -0.04
C ALA A 197 -7.27 14.11 -0.80
N ILE A 198 -7.99 15.22 -0.93
CA ILE A 198 -7.49 16.47 -1.52
C ILE A 198 -6.33 17.01 -0.71
N GLU A 199 -6.48 17.10 0.60
CA GLU A 199 -5.44 17.64 1.49
C GLU A 199 -4.17 16.80 1.46
N ASP A 200 -4.32 15.47 1.37
CA ASP A 200 -3.21 14.53 1.36
C ASP A 200 -2.51 14.47 -0.02
N ILE A 201 -3.28 14.36 -1.10
CA ILE A 201 -2.74 14.17 -2.47
C ILE A 201 -2.25 15.47 -3.09
N LEU A 202 -2.97 16.58 -2.86
CA LEU A 202 -2.65 17.87 -3.46
C LEU A 202 -1.84 18.78 -2.50
N GLU A 203 -1.51 18.28 -1.31
CA GLU A 203 -0.74 19.00 -0.27
C GLU A 203 -1.31 20.38 0.08
N VAL A 204 -2.64 20.50 0.08
CA VAL A 204 -3.36 21.73 0.44
C VAL A 204 -4.02 21.60 1.79
N ARG A 205 -4.41 22.73 2.38
CA ARG A 205 -5.25 22.79 3.59
C ARG A 205 -6.50 23.59 3.30
N ILE A 206 -7.65 22.97 3.47
CA ILE A 206 -8.96 23.58 3.20
C ILE A 206 -9.67 23.87 4.53
N ASN A 207 -10.17 25.10 4.67
CA ASN A 207 -10.94 25.43 5.84
C ASN A 207 -12.37 24.87 5.71
N GLU A 208 -12.85 24.16 6.72
CA GLU A 208 -14.19 23.55 6.73
C GLU A 208 -15.31 24.56 6.45
N THR A 209 -15.12 25.85 6.78
CA THR A 209 -16.09 26.91 6.49
C THR A 209 -16.26 27.18 5.00
N GLU A 210 -15.28 26.83 4.16
CA GLU A 210 -15.31 27.01 2.71
C GLU A 210 -16.06 25.88 1.97
N LEU A 211 -16.41 24.81 2.69
CA LEU A 211 -17.16 23.68 2.13
C LEU A 211 -18.66 23.98 2.00
N THR A 212 -19.13 25.08 2.55
CA THR A 212 -20.54 25.42 2.53
C THR A 212 -20.96 25.93 1.14
N GLY A 213 -21.96 25.29 0.55
CA GLY A 213 -22.51 25.74 -0.75
C GLY A 213 -21.81 25.13 -1.97
N LEU A 214 -20.91 24.17 -1.80
CA LEU A 214 -20.32 23.43 -2.93
C LEU A 214 -21.34 22.40 -3.44
N GLU A 215 -21.89 22.64 -4.61
CA GLU A 215 -22.94 21.79 -5.20
C GLU A 215 -22.43 20.91 -6.34
N THR A 216 -21.41 21.37 -7.07
CA THR A 216 -20.85 20.69 -8.24
C THR A 216 -19.40 20.27 -8.02
N ILE A 217 -18.93 19.35 -8.86
CA ILE A 217 -17.51 18.97 -8.91
C ILE A 217 -16.64 20.20 -9.26
N GLY A 218 -17.14 21.09 -10.12
CA GLY A 218 -16.48 22.33 -10.47
C GLY A 218 -16.26 23.26 -9.28
N ASP A 219 -17.25 23.39 -8.37
CA ASP A 219 -17.10 24.21 -7.16
C ASP A 219 -15.94 23.73 -6.28
N TRP A 220 -15.78 22.42 -6.17
CA TRP A 220 -14.67 21.82 -5.43
C TRP A 220 -13.33 22.04 -6.14
N VAL A 221 -13.29 21.96 -7.48
CA VAL A 221 -12.08 22.27 -8.27
C VAL A 221 -11.68 23.74 -8.06
N ASP A 222 -12.62 24.67 -8.11
CA ASP A 222 -12.38 26.08 -7.91
C ASP A 222 -11.89 26.37 -6.49
N LEU A 223 -12.40 25.65 -5.49
CA LEU A 223 -11.94 25.77 -4.09
C LEU A 223 -10.46 25.35 -3.99
N VAL A 224 -10.09 24.20 -4.55
CA VAL A 224 -8.70 23.72 -4.55
C VAL A 224 -7.78 24.72 -5.26
N ALA A 225 -8.18 25.22 -6.43
CA ALA A 225 -7.39 26.19 -7.19
C ALA A 225 -7.15 27.49 -6.42
N ARG A 226 -8.15 27.99 -5.70
CA ARG A 226 -8.02 29.18 -4.83
C ARG A 226 -7.06 28.92 -3.68
N THR A 227 -7.12 27.75 -3.06
CA THR A 227 -6.28 27.36 -1.94
C THR A 227 -4.81 27.20 -2.38
N GLN A 228 -4.56 26.62 -3.54
CA GLN A 228 -3.21 26.51 -4.11
C GLN A 228 -2.64 27.89 -4.49
N GLY A 229 -3.46 28.79 -5.03
CA GLY A 229 -3.04 30.16 -5.40
C GLY A 229 -2.77 31.07 -4.20
N SER A 230 -3.33 30.78 -3.03
CA SER A 230 -3.10 31.54 -1.79
C SER A 230 -1.90 31.05 -0.96
N ALA A 231 -1.40 29.85 -1.24
CA ALA A 231 -0.17 29.31 -0.64
C ALA A 231 1.04 29.89 -1.39
N GLY A 232 1.45 31.11 -1.04
CA GLY A 232 2.76 31.63 -1.45
C GLY A 232 3.88 30.71 -0.93
N PRO A 233 5.10 30.76 -1.53
CA PRO A 233 6.15 29.82 -1.21
C PRO A 233 6.44 29.83 0.30
N VAL A 234 6.25 28.67 0.93
CA VAL A 234 6.64 28.45 2.33
C VAL A 234 8.15 28.58 2.36
N SER A 235 8.62 29.71 2.85
CA SER A 235 10.06 29.96 3.07
C SER A 235 10.56 28.89 4.04
N ALA A 236 11.52 28.09 3.57
CA ALA A 236 12.28 27.17 4.40
C ALA A 236 12.84 27.93 5.60
N GLY A 237 12.20 27.79 6.77
CA GLY A 237 12.61 28.38 8.02
C GLY A 237 13.99 27.86 8.40
N ARG A 238 14.95 28.78 8.42
CA ARG A 238 16.31 28.65 8.89
C ARG A 238 16.39 27.79 10.16
N ALA A 239 17.28 26.82 10.12
CA ALA A 239 17.80 26.17 11.29
C ALA A 239 18.31 27.22 12.28
N SER A 240 17.70 27.27 13.45
CA SER A 240 18.11 28.11 14.56
C SER A 240 19.41 27.55 15.15
N SER A 241 20.39 28.45 15.23
CA SER A 241 21.67 28.33 15.90
C SER A 241 21.57 27.76 17.32
N ALA A 242 22.46 26.82 17.62
CA ALA A 242 22.77 26.37 18.98
C ALA A 242 23.26 27.52 19.87
N PRO A 243 22.96 27.52 21.18
CA PRO A 243 23.53 28.47 22.10
C PRO A 243 24.99 28.19 22.37
N GLN A 244 25.86 29.17 22.20
CA GLN A 244 27.25 29.16 22.65
C GLN A 244 27.27 29.13 24.19
N ALA A 245 28.01 28.19 24.74
CA ALA A 245 28.39 28.19 26.14
C ALA A 245 29.52 29.19 26.35
N ASP A 246 29.25 30.23 27.14
CA ASP A 246 30.27 31.15 27.65
C ASP A 246 31.14 30.38 28.65
N HIS A 247 32.42 30.35 28.34
CA HIS A 247 33.48 29.93 29.27
C HIS A 247 34.12 31.19 29.82
N GLU A 248 33.86 31.51 31.09
CA GLU A 248 34.64 32.52 31.84
C GLU A 248 35.80 31.81 32.55
N PRO A 249 37.02 32.42 32.56
CA PRO A 249 38.16 31.85 33.27
C PRO A 249 38.38 32.58 34.60
N THR A 250 38.59 31.81 35.64
CA THR A 250 39.47 32.11 36.79
C THR A 250 39.99 30.84 37.44
#